data_d3623fee989232cd52c2de9344ccce78
#
_entry.id   d3623fee989232cd52c2de9344ccce78
#
_cell.length_a   1.000
_cell.length_b   1.000
_cell.length_c   1.000
_cell.angle_alpha   90.00
_cell.angle_beta   90.00
_cell.angle_gamma   90.00
#
_symmetry.space_group_name_H-M   'P 1'
#
loop_
_entity.id
_entity.type
_entity.pdbx_description
1 polymer ?
#
loop_
_entity_poly.entity_id
_entity_poly.type
_entity_poly.pdbx_seq_one_letter_code
_entity_poly.pdbx_strand_id
1 'polypeptide(L)'
;MAQVIVFENSNGGVSVCIPTGELDINAVKAKDTPSHSIIVQDSELPQADNDFFNAWELANGVVTVNITKAKEITKTRLRQEREPLLAAQDVLFQRALESGADTTAIVAEKQRLRDVTGLVDACTTTAQLRALSV
;
A
#
# COMPACT_ATOMS: atom_id res chain seq x y z
N MET A 1 18.37 -1.97 20.40
CA MET A 1 17.74 -2.05 19.08
C MET A 1 18.03 -3.39 18.46
N ALA A 2 17.04 -3.98 17.84
CA ALA A 2 17.18 -5.28 17.23
C ALA A 2 17.78 -5.16 15.83
N GLN A 3 18.63 -6.10 15.47
CA GLN A 3 19.13 -6.25 14.12
C GLN A 3 18.23 -7.20 13.36
N VAL A 4 18.00 -6.90 12.08
CA VAL A 4 17.25 -7.73 11.16
C VAL A 4 18.04 -7.90 9.87
N ILE A 5 17.64 -8.89 9.07
CA ILE A 5 18.27 -9.16 7.79
C ILE A 5 17.28 -8.79 6.70
N VAL A 6 17.72 -7.98 5.75
CA VAL A 6 16.90 -7.56 4.62
C VAL A 6 17.53 -7.95 3.31
N PHE A 7 16.69 -8.25 2.32
CA PHE A 7 17.16 -8.56 0.98
C PHE A 7 16.04 -8.29 -0.04
N GLU A 8 16.45 -8.01 -1.26
CA GLU A 8 15.51 -7.88 -2.37
C GLU A 8 15.01 -9.26 -2.77
N ASN A 9 13.70 -9.43 -2.85
CA ASN A 9 13.11 -10.70 -3.26
C ASN A 9 12.88 -10.74 -4.78
N SER A 10 12.39 -11.87 -5.28
CA SER A 10 12.18 -12.11 -6.71
C SER A 10 11.13 -11.18 -7.34
N ASN A 11 10.31 -10.55 -6.54
CA ASN A 11 9.26 -9.61 -7.01
C ASN A 11 9.72 -8.15 -7.01
N GLY A 12 11.00 -7.91 -6.71
CA GLY A 12 11.55 -6.55 -6.62
C GLY A 12 11.24 -5.82 -5.31
N GLY A 13 10.53 -6.46 -4.39
CA GLY A 13 10.24 -5.92 -3.07
C GLY A 13 11.32 -6.32 -2.06
N VAL A 14 11.08 -6.00 -0.79
CA VAL A 14 11.99 -6.28 0.32
C VAL A 14 11.44 -7.40 1.19
N SER A 15 12.28 -8.37 1.47
CA SER A 15 12.00 -9.38 2.49
C SER A 15 12.80 -9.08 3.75
N VAL A 16 12.17 -9.26 4.90
CA VAL A 16 12.78 -9.01 6.21
C VAL A 16 12.80 -10.32 7.00
N CYS A 17 13.99 -10.74 7.40
CA CYS A 17 14.16 -11.89 8.27
C CYS A 17 14.44 -11.40 9.69
N ILE A 18 13.59 -11.78 10.63
CA ILE A 18 13.71 -11.41 12.04
C ILE A 18 14.25 -12.62 12.80
N PRO A 19 15.52 -12.60 13.26
CA PRO A 19 16.07 -13.73 14.01
C PRO A 19 15.35 -13.93 15.34
N THR A 20 15.20 -15.19 15.76
CA THR A 20 14.56 -15.52 17.04
C THR A 20 15.48 -15.33 18.23
N GLY A 21 16.78 -15.16 17.99
CA GLY A 21 17.78 -15.05 19.05
C GLY A 21 18.43 -16.37 19.44
N GLU A 22 18.01 -17.47 18.87
CA GLU A 22 18.59 -18.80 19.16
C GLU A 22 19.96 -18.98 18.54
N LEU A 23 20.19 -18.35 17.39
CA LEU A 23 21.46 -18.37 16.67
C LEU A 23 21.98 -16.95 16.49
N ASP A 24 23.29 -16.83 16.34
CA ASP A 24 23.89 -15.56 15.94
C ASP A 24 23.32 -15.08 14.60
N ILE A 25 23.11 -13.77 14.48
CA ILE A 25 22.49 -13.18 13.27
C ILE A 25 23.28 -13.52 12.00
N ASN A 26 24.61 -13.59 12.09
CA ASN A 26 25.44 -13.96 10.94
C ASN A 26 25.21 -15.42 10.52
N ALA A 27 24.95 -16.30 11.46
CA ALA A 27 24.60 -17.69 11.18
C ALA A 27 23.23 -17.79 10.50
N VAL A 28 22.24 -17.04 10.97
CA VAL A 28 20.91 -16.96 10.36
C VAL A 28 21.02 -16.41 8.93
N LYS A 29 21.80 -15.36 8.75
CA LYS A 29 22.03 -14.75 7.42
C LYS A 29 22.58 -15.78 6.43
N ALA A 30 23.60 -16.53 6.85
CA ALA A 30 24.24 -17.52 5.98
C ALA A 30 23.32 -18.70 5.65
N LYS A 31 22.47 -19.09 6.59
CA LYS A 31 21.62 -20.28 6.49
C LYS A 31 20.28 -20.00 5.80
N ASP A 32 19.60 -18.92 6.19
CA ASP A 32 18.20 -18.72 5.86
C ASP A 32 17.96 -17.60 4.86
N THR A 33 18.98 -16.85 4.46
CA THR A 33 18.84 -15.74 3.53
C THR A 33 19.83 -15.83 2.37
N PRO A 34 19.54 -15.17 1.24
CA PRO A 34 20.44 -15.13 0.09
C PRO A 34 21.77 -14.43 0.42
N SER A 35 22.79 -14.73 -0.37
CA SER A 35 24.13 -14.14 -0.19
C SER A 35 24.15 -12.61 -0.31
N HIS A 36 23.20 -12.03 -1.04
CA HIS A 36 23.09 -10.58 -1.23
C HIS A 36 22.35 -9.86 -0.09
N SER A 37 21.90 -10.60 0.92
CA SER A 37 21.20 -10.01 2.07
C SER A 37 22.15 -9.16 2.92
N ILE A 38 21.60 -8.19 3.63
CA ILE A 38 22.33 -7.31 4.53
C ILE A 38 21.69 -7.27 5.91
N ILE A 39 22.51 -6.93 6.91
CA ILE A 39 22.05 -6.76 8.28
C ILE A 39 21.86 -5.26 8.52
N VAL A 40 20.67 -4.88 9.01
CA VAL A 40 20.35 -3.50 9.37
C VAL A 40 19.70 -3.48 10.74
N GLN A 41 19.64 -2.29 11.37
CA GLN A 41 18.85 -2.08 12.57
C GLN A 41 17.37 -1.99 12.18
N ASP A 42 16.49 -2.55 13.00
CA ASP A 42 15.05 -2.46 12.76
C ASP A 42 14.55 -1.02 12.72
N SER A 43 15.22 -0.12 13.47
CA SER A 43 14.92 1.31 13.49
C SER A 43 15.22 2.02 12.16
N GLU A 44 16.04 1.42 11.29
CA GLU A 44 16.35 1.97 9.96
C GLU A 44 15.27 1.65 8.94
N LEU A 45 14.33 0.78 9.28
CA LEU A 45 13.23 0.42 8.40
C LEU A 45 12.13 1.50 8.44
N PRO A 46 11.40 1.72 7.34
CA PRO A 46 10.29 2.68 7.33
C PRO A 46 9.05 2.12 8.03
N GLN A 47 9.13 1.91 9.34
CA GLN A 47 8.09 1.26 10.14
C GLN A 47 6.79 2.06 10.17
N ALA A 48 6.86 3.39 10.08
CA ALA A 48 5.67 4.24 9.99
C ALA A 48 4.87 3.97 8.72
N ASP A 49 5.51 3.41 7.69
CA ASP A 49 4.91 3.07 6.40
C ASP A 49 4.78 1.56 6.22
N ASN A 50 4.59 0.82 7.31
CA ASN A 50 4.43 -0.64 7.28
C ASN A 50 3.20 -1.07 6.47
N ASP A 51 2.18 -0.24 6.38
CA ASP A 51 1.01 -0.44 5.53
C ASP A 51 1.35 -0.38 4.03
N PHE A 52 2.50 0.18 3.67
CA PHE A 52 3.04 0.19 2.31
C PHE A 52 4.21 -0.77 2.14
N PHE A 53 4.27 -1.84 2.92
CA PHE A 53 5.38 -2.81 2.89
C PHE A 53 5.65 -3.31 1.46
N ASN A 54 4.63 -3.55 0.67
CA ASN A 54 4.79 -4.02 -0.70
C ASN A 54 5.38 -2.96 -1.65
N ALA A 55 5.51 -1.73 -1.19
CA ALA A 55 6.17 -0.64 -1.92
C ALA A 55 7.61 -0.39 -1.44
N TRP A 56 8.09 -1.14 -0.48
CA TRP A 56 9.45 -0.98 0.02
C TRP A 56 10.45 -1.42 -1.04
N GLU A 57 11.57 -0.70 -1.11
CA GLU A 57 12.70 -1.00 -1.97
C GLU A 57 14.00 -0.97 -1.18
N LEU A 58 14.93 -1.83 -1.55
CA LEU A 58 16.28 -1.86 -0.99
C LEU A 58 17.26 -1.35 -2.05
N ALA A 59 17.90 -0.22 -1.78
CA ALA A 59 18.88 0.38 -2.66
C ALA A 59 20.03 0.94 -1.83
N ASN A 60 21.27 0.63 -2.22
CA ASN A 60 22.47 1.13 -1.55
C ASN A 60 22.50 0.85 -0.04
N GLY A 61 21.95 -0.30 0.37
CA GLY A 61 21.91 -0.70 1.77
C GLY A 61 20.79 -0.01 2.59
N VAL A 62 19.91 0.73 1.97
CA VAL A 62 18.83 1.46 2.64
C VAL A 62 17.47 1.00 2.12
N VAL A 63 16.56 0.75 3.04
CA VAL A 63 15.16 0.42 2.72
C VAL A 63 14.35 1.73 2.69
N THR A 64 13.72 1.99 1.56
CA THR A 64 12.87 3.17 1.38
C THR A 64 11.54 2.76 0.77
N VAL A 65 10.56 3.65 0.82
CA VAL A 65 9.24 3.42 0.20
C VAL A 65 9.26 4.01 -1.21
N ASN A 66 8.94 3.19 -2.21
CA ASN A 66 8.74 3.65 -3.58
C ASN A 66 7.36 4.30 -3.66
N ILE A 67 7.30 5.61 -3.87
CA ILE A 67 6.04 6.35 -3.90
C ILE A 67 5.14 5.91 -5.06
N THR A 68 5.70 5.56 -6.20
CA THR A 68 4.94 5.07 -7.36
C THR A 68 4.21 3.77 -7.03
N LYS A 69 4.90 2.84 -6.38
CA LYS A 69 4.29 1.58 -5.92
C LYS A 69 3.26 1.83 -4.82
N ALA A 70 3.53 2.76 -3.90
CA ALA A 70 2.60 3.15 -2.85
C ALA A 70 1.32 3.74 -3.43
N LYS A 71 1.41 4.53 -4.50
CA LYS A 71 0.26 5.05 -5.24
C LYS A 71 -0.59 3.93 -5.82
N GLU A 72 0.03 2.91 -6.42
CA GLU A 72 -0.72 1.77 -6.97
C GLU A 72 -1.44 0.97 -5.88
N ILE A 73 -0.79 0.78 -4.73
CA ILE A 73 -1.42 0.15 -3.56
C ILE A 73 -2.65 0.95 -3.11
N THR A 74 -2.52 2.26 -3.04
CA THR A 74 -3.60 3.17 -2.63
C THR A 74 -4.75 3.13 -3.63
N LYS A 75 -4.46 3.17 -4.93
CA LYS A 75 -5.49 3.05 -5.97
C LYS A 75 -6.28 1.75 -5.84
N THR A 76 -5.60 0.63 -5.60
CA THR A 76 -6.24 -0.66 -5.40
C THR A 76 -7.16 -0.63 -4.18
N ARG A 77 -6.69 -0.07 -3.06
CA ARG A 77 -7.49 0.09 -1.84
C ARG A 77 -8.75 0.91 -2.11
N LEU A 78 -8.60 2.07 -2.75
CA LEU A 78 -9.73 2.96 -3.07
C LEU A 78 -10.73 2.29 -4.01
N ARG A 79 -10.26 1.53 -4.99
CA ARG A 79 -11.15 0.76 -5.89
C ARG A 79 -11.97 -0.26 -5.11
N GLN A 80 -11.34 -0.97 -4.18
CA GLN A 80 -12.03 -1.94 -3.34
C GLN A 80 -13.05 -1.28 -2.42
N GLU A 81 -12.69 -0.15 -1.80
CA GLU A 81 -13.56 0.58 -0.89
C GLU A 81 -14.77 1.20 -1.61
N ARG A 82 -14.58 1.70 -2.84
CA ARG A 82 -15.66 2.36 -3.59
C ARG A 82 -16.64 1.38 -4.24
N GLU A 83 -16.23 0.15 -4.49
CA GLU A 83 -17.05 -0.82 -5.22
C GLU A 83 -18.42 -1.01 -4.61
N PRO A 84 -18.58 -1.32 -3.29
CA PRO A 84 -19.91 -1.45 -2.69
C PRO A 84 -20.68 -0.13 -2.69
N LEU A 85 -19.99 1.01 -2.61
CA LEU A 85 -20.63 2.32 -2.63
C LEU A 85 -21.19 2.64 -4.02
N LEU A 86 -20.46 2.30 -5.08
CA LEU A 86 -20.94 2.44 -6.44
C LEU A 86 -22.14 1.53 -6.69
N ALA A 87 -22.09 0.29 -6.21
CA ALA A 87 -23.22 -0.65 -6.33
C ALA A 87 -24.48 -0.11 -5.63
N ALA A 88 -24.32 0.50 -4.45
CA ALA A 88 -25.41 1.13 -3.72
C ALA A 88 -26.02 2.30 -4.51
N GLN A 89 -25.17 3.12 -5.14
CA GLN A 89 -25.63 4.22 -5.98
C GLN A 89 -26.35 3.72 -7.23
N ASP A 90 -25.92 2.62 -7.83
CA ASP A 90 -26.59 2.00 -8.97
C ASP A 90 -28.03 1.59 -8.62
N VAL A 91 -28.24 1.04 -7.42
CA VAL A 91 -29.58 0.70 -6.93
C VAL A 91 -30.43 1.95 -6.76
N LEU A 92 -29.89 3.01 -6.16
CA LEU A 92 -30.61 4.27 -5.98
C LEU A 92 -30.95 4.90 -7.33
N PHE A 93 -30.05 4.83 -8.28
CA PHE A 93 -30.28 5.33 -9.65
C PHE A 93 -31.43 4.59 -10.32
N GLN A 94 -31.44 3.26 -10.24
CA GLN A 94 -32.52 2.46 -10.80
C GLN A 94 -33.86 2.79 -10.16
N ARG A 95 -33.92 2.91 -8.84
CA ARG A 95 -35.17 3.29 -8.12
C ARG A 95 -35.66 4.68 -8.51
N ALA A 96 -34.72 5.64 -8.67
CA ALA A 96 -35.08 6.99 -9.10
C ALA A 96 -35.67 7.00 -10.51
N LEU A 97 -35.09 6.21 -11.44
CA LEU A 97 -35.67 6.08 -12.80
C LEU A 97 -37.05 5.49 -12.76
N GLU A 98 -37.30 4.47 -11.95
CA GLU A 98 -38.59 3.81 -11.84
C GLU A 98 -39.65 4.74 -11.27
N SER A 99 -39.30 5.64 -10.37
CA SER A 99 -40.22 6.58 -9.74
C SER A 99 -40.30 7.95 -10.43
N GLY A 100 -39.48 8.18 -11.45
CA GLY A 100 -39.38 9.46 -12.13
C GLY A 100 -38.71 10.56 -11.29
N ALA A 101 -37.92 10.18 -10.27
CA ALA A 101 -37.20 11.13 -9.42
C ALA A 101 -35.96 11.68 -10.10
N ASP A 102 -35.48 12.83 -9.61
CA ASP A 102 -34.25 13.45 -10.10
C ASP A 102 -33.03 12.58 -9.76
N THR A 103 -32.15 12.34 -10.74
CA THR A 103 -30.96 11.52 -10.61
C THR A 103 -29.68 12.33 -10.49
N THR A 104 -29.74 13.66 -10.52
CA THR A 104 -28.56 14.54 -10.59
C THR A 104 -27.59 14.29 -9.43
N ALA A 105 -28.07 14.22 -8.20
CA ALA A 105 -27.24 13.99 -7.03
C ALA A 105 -26.60 12.60 -7.05
N ILE A 106 -27.31 11.59 -7.53
CA ILE A 106 -26.81 10.22 -7.63
C ILE A 106 -25.70 10.14 -8.67
N VAL A 107 -25.89 10.75 -9.83
CA VAL A 107 -24.89 10.79 -10.91
C VAL A 107 -23.62 11.52 -10.42
N ALA A 108 -23.77 12.63 -9.71
CA ALA A 108 -22.64 13.38 -9.16
C ALA A 108 -21.84 12.54 -8.15
N GLU A 109 -22.52 11.80 -7.26
CA GLU A 109 -21.86 10.91 -6.29
C GLU A 109 -21.14 9.74 -6.97
N LYS A 110 -21.74 9.13 -7.99
CA LYS A 110 -21.09 8.08 -8.79
C LYS A 110 -19.82 8.61 -9.46
N GLN A 111 -19.87 9.83 -10.00
CA GLN A 111 -18.71 10.44 -10.64
C GLN A 111 -17.61 10.73 -9.61
N ARG A 112 -17.96 11.25 -8.43
CA ARG A 112 -17.01 11.47 -7.34
C ARG A 112 -16.30 10.18 -6.96
N LEU A 113 -17.03 9.08 -6.81
CA LEU A 113 -16.47 7.77 -6.47
C LEU A 113 -15.54 7.25 -7.57
N ARG A 114 -15.88 7.46 -8.84
CA ARG A 114 -15.01 7.08 -9.96
C ARG A 114 -13.72 7.89 -9.99
N ASP A 115 -13.79 9.18 -9.65
CA ASP A 115 -12.68 10.10 -9.74
C ASP A 115 -11.73 10.04 -8.52
N VAL A 116 -12.12 9.34 -7.45
CA VAL A 116 -11.33 9.31 -6.21
C VAL A 116 -9.90 8.78 -6.41
N THR A 117 -9.71 7.85 -7.33
CA THR A 117 -8.37 7.33 -7.64
C THR A 117 -7.47 8.36 -8.31
N GLY A 118 -8.05 9.36 -8.97
CA GLY A 118 -7.28 10.46 -9.58
C GLY A 118 -6.61 11.35 -8.54
N LEU A 119 -7.14 11.40 -7.31
CA LEU A 119 -6.54 12.17 -6.22
C LEU A 119 -5.17 11.62 -5.80
N VAL A 120 -4.93 10.35 -6.06
CA VAL A 120 -3.66 9.68 -5.74
C VAL A 120 -2.50 10.31 -6.49
N ASP A 121 -2.71 10.70 -7.74
CA ASP A 121 -1.63 11.22 -8.60
C ASP A 121 -1.07 12.56 -8.09
N ALA A 122 -1.85 13.32 -7.33
CA ALA A 122 -1.41 14.58 -6.73
C ALA A 122 -0.64 14.39 -5.42
N CYS A 123 -0.66 13.19 -4.84
CA CYS A 123 0.04 12.91 -3.60
C CYS A 123 1.53 12.74 -3.83
N THR A 124 2.34 13.23 -2.88
CA THR A 124 3.80 13.12 -2.92
C THR A 124 4.37 12.36 -1.71
N THR A 125 3.54 12.10 -0.70
CA THR A 125 3.96 11.42 0.53
C THR A 125 3.01 10.27 0.86
N THR A 126 3.51 9.29 1.63
CA THR A 126 2.69 8.18 2.13
C THR A 126 1.60 8.65 3.08
N ALA A 127 1.87 9.70 3.86
CA ALA A 127 0.86 10.28 4.76
C ALA A 127 -0.34 10.84 3.97
N GLN A 128 -0.09 11.52 2.84
CA GLN A 128 -1.14 12.00 1.95
C GLN A 128 -1.95 10.84 1.36
N LEU A 129 -1.27 9.79 0.92
CA LEU A 129 -1.93 8.59 0.37
C LEU A 129 -2.81 7.91 1.42
N ARG A 130 -2.30 7.77 2.63
CA ARG A 130 -3.02 7.15 3.75
C ARG A 130 -4.28 7.93 4.13
N ALA A 131 -4.24 9.24 4.00
CA ALA A 131 -5.36 10.12 4.34
C ALA A 131 -6.51 10.06 3.32
N LEU A 132 -6.28 9.54 2.12
CA LEU A 132 -7.33 9.43 1.10
C LEU A 132 -8.36 8.36 1.48
N SER A 133 -9.63 8.69 1.28
CA SER A 133 -10.76 7.77 1.49
C SER A 133 -11.86 8.04 0.47
N VAL A 134 -12.77 7.08 0.32
CA VAL A 134 -13.93 7.21 -0.56
C VAL A 134 -15.06 8.02 0.06
#